data_a3fc0b942a8015c1d46d6f46728e2993
#
_entry.id   a3fc0b942a8015c1d46d6f46728e2993
#
_cell.length_a   1.000
_cell.length_b   1.000
_cell.length_c   1.000
_cell.angle_alpha   90.00
_cell.angle_beta   90.00
_cell.angle_gamma   90.00
#
_symmetry.space_group_name_H-M   'P 1'
#
loop_
_entity.id
_entity.type
_entity.pdbx_description
1 polymer ?
#
loop_
_entity_poly.entity_id
_entity_poly.type
_entity_poly.pdbx_seq_one_letter_code
_entity_poly.pdbx_strand_id
1 'polypeptide(L)'
;MNSYDNSILYTDNMIKSVIDQVRDKKALVFYASDHGESISDNEHFHGTPREMAPPEQFRVPLMVWASDKFLASGNNAKMFEQVQKQAKQGQTHRHVELYDSILGCLGYTSPNGGINENNNWCRF
;
A
#
# COMPACT_ATOMS: atom_id res chain seq x y z
N MET A 1 7.82 -9.51 22.84
CA MET A 1 7.06 -8.35 22.37
C MET A 1 7.96 -7.21 21.90
N ASN A 2 8.97 -6.86 22.65
CA ASN A 2 9.78 -5.68 22.36
C ASN A 2 10.49 -5.70 20.99
N SER A 3 10.96 -6.86 20.52
CA SER A 3 11.65 -6.95 19.22
C SER A 3 10.67 -6.74 18.04
N TYR A 4 9.46 -7.26 18.15
CA TYR A 4 8.42 -7.04 17.15
C TYR A 4 7.95 -5.57 17.15
N ASP A 5 7.66 -5.02 18.32
CA ASP A 5 7.25 -3.61 18.45
C ASP A 5 8.35 -2.68 17.94
N ASN A 6 9.62 -2.99 18.21
CA ASN A 6 10.76 -2.24 17.71
C ASN A 6 10.88 -2.34 16.18
N SER A 7 10.56 -3.49 15.58
CA SER A 7 10.58 -3.64 14.13
C SER A 7 9.49 -2.82 13.45
N ILE A 8 8.30 -2.74 14.06
CA ILE A 8 7.21 -1.87 13.59
C ILE A 8 7.63 -0.40 13.68
N LEU A 9 8.20 0.01 14.80
CA LEU A 9 8.69 1.38 15.00
C LEU A 9 9.79 1.74 14.00
N TYR A 10 10.69 0.81 13.72
CA TYR A 10 11.74 0.99 12.71
C TYR A 10 11.13 1.19 11.31
N THR A 11 10.16 0.37 10.93
CA THR A 11 9.46 0.48 9.65
C THR A 11 8.72 1.80 9.54
N ASP A 12 8.04 2.22 10.60
CA ASP A 12 7.33 3.51 10.65
C ASP A 12 8.29 4.68 10.45
N ASN A 13 9.44 4.67 11.12
CA ASN A 13 10.48 5.67 10.94
C ASN A 13 11.08 5.67 9.52
N MET A 14 11.23 4.49 8.92
CA MET A 14 11.71 4.35 7.54
C MET A 14 10.71 4.98 6.55
N ILE A 15 9.42 4.68 6.69
CA ILE A 15 8.37 5.25 5.86
C ILE A 15 8.35 6.78 6.00
N LYS A 16 8.42 7.27 7.23
CA LYS A 16 8.52 8.71 7.50
C LYS A 16 9.71 9.34 6.80
N SER A 17 10.88 8.70 6.87
CA SER A 17 12.10 9.18 6.21
C SER A 17 11.94 9.26 4.69
N VAL A 18 11.31 8.27 4.07
CA VAL A 18 11.03 8.29 2.61
C VAL A 18 10.08 9.44 2.28
N ILE A 19 9.00 9.60 3.03
CA ILE A 19 8.04 10.69 2.83
C ILE A 19 8.73 12.05 2.96
N ASP A 20 9.55 12.24 3.99
CA ASP A 20 10.25 13.50 4.23
C ASP A 20 11.18 13.88 3.07
N GLN A 21 11.78 12.91 2.40
CA GLN A 21 12.64 13.13 1.22
C GLN A 21 11.88 13.60 -0.02
N VAL A 22 10.60 13.29 -0.13
CA VAL A 22 9.77 13.59 -1.32
C VAL A 22 8.60 14.54 -1.03
N ARG A 23 8.48 15.00 0.21
CA ARG A 23 7.36 15.84 0.65
C ARG A 23 7.19 17.12 -0.16
N ASP A 24 8.28 17.72 -0.59
CA ASP A 24 8.31 18.96 -1.39
C ASP A 24 8.31 18.69 -2.90
N LYS A 25 8.20 17.43 -3.31
CA LYS A 25 8.14 17.00 -4.71
C LYS A 25 6.72 16.59 -5.09
N LYS A 26 6.46 16.48 -6.39
CA LYS A 26 5.24 15.86 -6.92
C LYS A 26 5.37 14.35 -6.81
N ALA A 27 4.87 13.77 -5.72
CA ALA A 27 5.18 12.39 -5.34
C ALA A 27 3.99 11.62 -4.76
N LEU A 28 4.00 10.32 -5.03
CA LEU A 28 3.22 9.29 -4.35
C LEU A 28 4.18 8.34 -3.64
N VAL A 29 3.80 7.87 -2.46
CA VAL A 29 4.50 6.80 -1.75
C VAL A 29 3.53 5.66 -1.51
N PHE A 30 3.89 4.47 -1.96
CA PHE A 30 3.19 3.23 -1.70
C PHE A 30 4.01 2.39 -0.74
N TYR A 31 3.37 1.88 0.28
CA TYR A 31 3.96 0.90 1.19
C TYR A 31 3.04 -0.29 1.32
N ALA A 32 3.60 -1.47 1.17
CA ALA A 32 2.93 -2.73 1.47
C ALA A 32 3.99 -3.72 2.00
N SER A 33 3.66 -4.42 3.07
CA SER A 33 4.48 -5.56 3.50
C SER A 33 4.28 -6.72 2.52
N ASP A 34 5.30 -7.53 2.31
CA ASP A 34 5.22 -8.73 1.46
C ASP A 34 4.38 -9.83 2.12
N HIS A 35 4.48 -9.97 3.44
CA HIS A 35 3.68 -10.90 4.24
C HIS A 35 3.51 -10.39 5.68
N GLY A 36 2.58 -10.98 6.41
CA GLY A 36 2.44 -10.80 7.83
C GLY A 36 3.18 -11.87 8.63
N GLU A 37 3.08 -11.79 9.94
CA GLU A 37 3.64 -12.75 10.89
C GLU A 37 2.57 -13.19 11.88
N SER A 38 2.58 -14.48 12.22
CA SER A 38 1.84 -14.97 13.38
C SER A 38 2.67 -14.72 14.63
N ILE A 39 2.11 -13.97 15.56
CA ILE A 39 2.68 -13.74 16.89
C ILE A 39 1.79 -14.43 17.89
N SER A 40 2.08 -15.70 18.17
CA SER A 40 1.47 -16.41 19.29
C SER A 40 2.56 -16.77 20.28
N ASP A 41 2.18 -16.99 21.53
CA ASP A 41 3.12 -17.33 22.60
C ASP A 41 3.93 -18.60 22.31
N ASN A 42 3.50 -19.41 21.35
CA ASN A 42 4.13 -20.69 21.01
C ASN A 42 4.68 -20.79 19.60
N GLU A 43 4.38 -19.85 18.69
CA GLU A 43 4.77 -19.95 17.29
C GLU A 43 4.96 -18.59 16.64
N HIS A 44 6.21 -18.31 16.25
CA HIS A 44 6.56 -17.17 15.41
C HIS A 44 6.86 -17.68 14.01
N PHE A 45 5.85 -17.75 13.14
CA PHE A 45 6.03 -18.28 11.80
C PHE A 45 5.60 -17.30 10.73
N HIS A 46 6.38 -17.28 9.66
CA HIS A 46 6.01 -16.81 8.35
C HIS A 46 6.32 -17.93 7.35
N GLY A 47 5.68 -17.92 6.18
CA GLY A 47 5.92 -18.92 5.14
C GLY A 47 5.18 -20.23 5.30
N THR A 48 4.16 -20.28 6.15
CA THR A 48 3.25 -21.44 6.24
C THR A 48 2.46 -21.56 4.92
N PRO A 49 2.23 -22.79 4.42
CA PRO A 49 1.35 -22.99 3.26
C PRO A 49 -0.01 -22.31 3.46
N ARG A 50 -0.55 -21.69 2.42
CA ARG A 50 -1.74 -20.84 2.51
C ARG A 50 -2.94 -21.54 3.14
N GLU A 51 -3.10 -22.83 2.89
CA GLU A 51 -4.20 -23.64 3.43
C GLU A 51 -4.12 -23.83 4.95
N MET A 52 -2.94 -23.64 5.51
CA MET A 52 -2.65 -23.82 6.93
C MET A 52 -2.29 -22.50 7.62
N ALA A 53 -2.05 -21.44 6.85
CA ALA A 53 -1.60 -20.17 7.40
C ALA A 53 -2.75 -19.43 8.10
N PRO A 54 -2.54 -18.94 9.32
CA PRO A 54 -3.51 -18.06 9.95
C PRO A 54 -3.62 -16.71 9.19
N PRO A 55 -4.77 -16.03 9.28
CA PRO A 55 -5.00 -14.77 8.57
C PRO A 55 -3.91 -13.70 8.78
N GLU A 56 -3.27 -13.70 9.91
CA GLU A 56 -2.22 -12.75 10.27
C GLU A 56 -1.00 -12.85 9.34
N GLN A 57 -0.77 -13.99 8.69
CA GLN A 57 0.36 -14.17 7.78
C GLN A 57 0.13 -13.55 6.40
N PHE A 58 -1.12 -13.30 6.01
CA PHE A 58 -1.43 -12.70 4.71
C PHE A 58 -2.28 -11.44 4.77
N ARG A 59 -2.62 -10.96 5.96
CA ARG A 59 -3.21 -9.64 6.17
C ARG A 59 -2.11 -8.67 6.57
N VAL A 60 -1.84 -7.71 5.70
CA VAL A 60 -0.76 -6.76 5.90
C VAL A 60 -1.26 -5.34 5.73
N PRO A 61 -0.62 -4.36 6.39
CA PRO A 61 -0.93 -2.97 6.16
C PRO A 61 -0.55 -2.55 4.75
N LEU A 62 -1.42 -1.74 4.16
CA LEU A 62 -1.19 -1.05 2.90
C LEU A 62 -1.34 0.44 3.15
N MET A 63 -0.40 1.22 2.67
CA MET A 63 -0.45 2.66 2.80
C MET A 63 -0.16 3.32 1.45
N VAL A 64 -0.92 4.37 1.15
CA VAL A 64 -0.64 5.27 0.03
C VAL A 64 -0.63 6.70 0.57
N TRP A 65 0.44 7.42 0.28
CA TRP A 65 0.60 8.81 0.65
C TRP A 65 0.84 9.66 -0.60
N ALA A 66 0.26 10.85 -0.64
CA ALA A 66 0.41 11.80 -1.73
C ALA A 66 0.92 13.14 -1.21
N SER A 67 1.87 13.75 -1.91
CA SER A 67 2.36 15.09 -1.59
C SER A 67 1.35 16.17 -2.00
N ASP A 68 1.43 17.34 -1.36
CA ASP A 68 0.59 18.49 -1.70
C ASP A 68 0.76 18.90 -3.18
N LYS A 69 1.98 18.84 -3.69
CA LYS A 69 2.28 19.15 -5.10
C LYS A 69 1.66 18.14 -6.07
N PHE A 70 1.62 16.86 -5.68
CA PHE A 70 0.91 15.85 -6.47
C PHE A 70 -0.58 16.14 -6.52
N LEU A 71 -1.18 16.39 -5.35
CA LEU A 71 -2.62 16.65 -5.23
C LEU A 71 -3.05 17.94 -5.94
N ALA A 72 -2.18 18.94 -5.99
CA ALA A 72 -2.45 20.20 -6.67
C ALA A 72 -2.44 20.11 -8.21
N SER A 73 -1.99 19.00 -8.77
CA SER A 73 -1.77 18.83 -10.22
C SER A 73 -2.97 18.17 -10.89
N GLY A 74 -3.57 18.80 -11.89
CA GLY A 74 -4.64 18.24 -12.71
C GLY A 74 -5.81 17.73 -11.88
N ASN A 75 -6.24 16.49 -12.16
CA ASN A 75 -7.32 15.79 -11.45
C ASN A 75 -6.81 14.88 -10.31
N ASN A 76 -5.56 15.02 -9.91
CA ASN A 76 -4.94 14.11 -8.95
C ASN A 76 -5.66 14.08 -7.60
N ALA A 77 -6.17 15.21 -7.12
CA ALA A 77 -6.95 15.25 -5.88
C ALA A 77 -8.20 14.38 -5.96
N LYS A 78 -8.99 14.52 -7.05
CA LYS A 78 -10.20 13.71 -7.27
C LYS A 78 -9.88 12.23 -7.39
N MET A 79 -8.81 11.91 -8.09
CA MET A 79 -8.34 10.54 -8.24
C MET A 79 -7.92 9.96 -6.89
N PHE A 80 -7.19 10.71 -6.08
CA PHE A 80 -6.76 10.27 -4.75
C PHE A 80 -7.91 10.13 -3.75
N GLU A 81 -8.99 10.89 -3.92
CA GLU A 81 -10.22 10.73 -3.15
C GLU A 81 -10.80 9.31 -3.26
N GLN A 82 -10.62 8.64 -4.39
CA GLN A 82 -11.05 7.25 -4.57
C GLN A 82 -10.28 6.31 -3.64
N VAL A 83 -8.98 6.51 -3.52
CA VAL A 83 -8.13 5.74 -2.58
C VAL A 83 -8.55 6.00 -1.13
N GLN A 84 -8.77 7.25 -0.77
CA GLN A 84 -9.22 7.63 0.56
C GLN A 84 -10.59 7.05 0.91
N LYS A 85 -11.52 7.05 -0.06
CA LYS A 85 -12.86 6.46 0.11
C LYS A 85 -12.77 4.96 0.38
N GLN A 86 -11.97 4.25 -0.38
CA GLN A 86 -11.76 2.82 -0.20
C GLN A 86 -11.17 2.51 1.18
N ALA A 87 -10.17 3.28 1.62
CA ALA A 87 -9.58 3.15 2.94
C ALA A 87 -10.61 3.38 4.06
N LYS A 88 -11.43 4.43 3.95
CA LYS A 88 -12.50 4.72 4.92
C LYS A 88 -13.56 3.62 4.99
N GLN A 89 -13.81 2.94 3.88
CA GLN A 89 -14.75 1.83 3.80
C GLN A 89 -14.15 0.50 4.28
N GLY A 90 -12.86 0.48 4.65
CA GLY A 90 -12.17 -0.74 5.05
C GLY A 90 -12.01 -1.75 3.91
N GLN A 91 -11.98 -1.29 2.67
CA GLN A 91 -11.83 -2.16 1.52
C GLN A 91 -10.46 -2.85 1.56
N THR A 92 -10.47 -4.16 1.33
CA THR A 92 -9.23 -4.94 1.23
C THR A 92 -8.74 -4.97 -0.20
N HIS A 93 -7.42 -4.98 -0.34
CA HIS A 93 -6.72 -5.04 -1.62
C HIS A 93 -5.73 -6.20 -1.64
N ARG A 94 -5.33 -6.63 -2.83
CA ARG A 94 -4.36 -7.72 -3.01
C ARG A 94 -3.06 -7.18 -3.60
N HIS A 95 -1.95 -7.83 -3.29
CA HIS A 95 -0.63 -7.44 -3.81
C HIS A 95 -0.59 -7.40 -5.35
N VAL A 96 -1.30 -8.31 -6.01
CA VAL A 96 -1.38 -8.35 -7.48
C VAL A 96 -1.94 -7.06 -8.10
N GLU A 97 -2.67 -6.26 -7.32
CA GLU A 97 -3.25 -4.99 -7.78
C GLU A 97 -2.25 -3.82 -7.73
N LEU A 98 -1.09 -3.99 -7.07
CA LEU A 98 -0.10 -2.91 -6.89
C LEU A 98 0.44 -2.36 -8.20
N TYR A 99 0.83 -3.21 -9.13
CA TYR A 99 1.38 -2.79 -10.41
C TYR A 99 0.42 -1.86 -11.16
N ASP A 100 -0.82 -2.31 -11.34
CA ASP A 100 -1.84 -1.56 -12.06
C ASP A 100 -2.20 -0.26 -11.34
N SER A 101 -2.21 -0.28 -10.01
CA SER A 101 -2.53 0.88 -9.18
C SER A 101 -1.43 1.93 -9.19
N ILE A 102 -0.17 1.53 -9.09
CA ILE A 102 0.97 2.46 -9.16
C ILE A 102 0.95 3.20 -10.49
N LEU A 103 0.83 2.48 -11.60
CA LEU A 103 0.78 3.08 -12.93
C LEU A 103 -0.49 3.90 -13.13
N GLY A 104 -1.64 3.38 -12.72
CA GLY A 104 -2.92 4.06 -12.85
C GLY A 104 -2.99 5.35 -12.03
N CYS A 105 -2.48 5.35 -10.80
CA CYS A 105 -2.43 6.55 -9.96
C CYS A 105 -1.46 7.62 -10.52
N LEU A 106 -0.48 7.23 -11.30
CA LEU A 106 0.41 8.16 -12.01
C LEU A 106 -0.20 8.65 -13.34
N GLY A 107 -1.39 8.19 -13.70
CA GLY A 107 -2.09 8.60 -14.90
C GLY A 107 -1.70 7.85 -16.17
N TYR A 108 -0.96 6.76 -16.05
CA TYR A 108 -0.64 5.94 -17.22
C TYR A 108 -1.84 5.11 -17.64
N THR A 109 -1.97 4.94 -18.95
CA THR A 109 -2.95 4.05 -19.59
C THR A 109 -2.25 3.13 -20.57
N SER A 110 -2.82 1.96 -20.83
CA SER A 110 -2.28 1.02 -21.79
C SER A 110 -3.36 0.53 -22.74
N PRO A 111 -3.34 0.96 -24.01
CA PRO A 111 -4.33 0.52 -24.99
C PRO A 111 -4.22 -0.97 -25.31
N ASN A 112 -3.09 -1.59 -25.01
CA ASN A 112 -2.82 -3.01 -25.30
C ASN A 112 -3.03 -3.93 -24.09
N GLY A 113 -3.72 -3.45 -23.05
CA GLY A 113 -4.03 -4.25 -21.88
C GLY A 113 -2.86 -4.49 -20.92
N GLY A 114 -1.80 -3.68 -21.01
CA GLY A 114 -0.67 -3.75 -20.08
C GLY A 114 -0.97 -3.24 -18.67
N ILE A 115 -2.11 -2.56 -18.50
CA ILE A 115 -2.65 -2.13 -17.20
C ILE A 115 -4.08 -2.65 -17.12
N ASN A 116 -4.38 -3.42 -16.07
CA ASN A 116 -5.74 -3.86 -15.80
C ASN A 116 -6.47 -2.81 -14.97
N GLU A 117 -7.37 -2.07 -15.60
CA GLU A 117 -8.14 -1.01 -14.97
C GLU A 117 -9.02 -1.49 -13.80
N ASN A 118 -9.38 -2.77 -13.79
CA ASN A 118 -10.15 -3.34 -12.67
C ASN A 118 -9.33 -3.43 -11.37
N ASN A 119 -8.00 -3.46 -11.48
CA ASN A 119 -7.08 -3.48 -10.34
C ASN A 119 -6.64 -2.07 -9.92
N ASN A 120 -6.94 -1.05 -10.71
CA ASN A 120 -6.48 0.31 -10.46
C ASN A 120 -7.30 0.99 -9.35
N TRP A 121 -6.70 1.20 -8.18
CA TRP A 121 -7.34 1.84 -7.02
C TRP A 121 -7.68 3.31 -7.27
N CYS A 122 -7.02 3.95 -8.20
CA CYS A 122 -7.23 5.36 -8.56
C CYS A 122 -8.25 5.55 -9.68
N ARG A 123 -8.89 4.50 -10.13
CA ARG A 123 -9.94 4.58 -11.15
C ARG A 123 -11.19 5.30 -10.61
N PHE A 124 -11.71 6.19 -11.38
CA PHE A 124 -12.95 6.91 -11.06
C PHE A 124 -13.82 7.19 -12.29
#